data_81aad65d4c1ee5dd496d608eefb1df1a
#
_entry.id   81aad65d4c1ee5dd496d608eefb1df1a
#
_cell.length_a   1.000
_cell.length_b   1.000
_cell.length_c   1.000
_cell.angle_alpha   90.00
_cell.angle_beta   90.00
_cell.angle_gamma   90.00
#
_symmetry.space_group_name_H-M   'P 1'
#
loop_
_entity.id
_entity.type
_entity.pdbx_description
1 polymer ?
#
loop_
_entity_poly.entity_id
_entity_poly.type
_entity_poly.pdbx_seq_one_letter_code
_entity_poly.pdbx_strand_id
1 'polypeptide(L)'
;MDCSCIYTTGQCGSRVYAPFRGCEMEVRHLKPMFDLGQLGLMPFSPRDEESIMESIKNSDIVINMIGKHYETKHIVPTRRENGELSRVNYSFDETHVEIPRTLARLCKEAGIESFVHVSALSGSPSSESKWSRTKYAGELAVREEFPDATIVRPATVFGWEDRFLNSIADITEKLPFTPLLFGGETLTQPVFSNDVGKALFNIVNNHEQFRGDTFELAGPAEYSYKEVAEFVQDVTTVKKPLVDIPEFVGTAAGRLLDETVEPLLTPDQIIQMKEDCVLSGDPRVKTFADLGMEPSSMDKYAFDFLHRFRPGGHFTQVEGYH
;
A
#
# COMPACT_ATOMS: atom_id res chain seq x y z
N MET A 1 5.67 0.87 -2.01
CA MET A 1 5.26 -0.10 -0.98
C MET A 1 6.44 -0.30 -0.07
N ASP A 2 6.24 -0.11 1.21
CA ASP A 2 7.33 0.02 2.15
C ASP A 2 8.17 -1.23 2.31
N CYS A 3 9.47 -1.03 2.35
CA CYS A 3 10.45 -2.09 2.62
C CYS A 3 10.41 -2.59 4.07
N SER A 4 9.48 -2.09 4.89
CA SER A 4 9.41 -2.39 6.34
C SER A 4 9.22 -3.87 6.64
N CYS A 5 8.34 -4.57 5.91
CA CYS A 5 8.15 -6.00 6.08
C CYS A 5 9.43 -6.78 5.72
N ILE A 6 10.02 -6.43 4.58
CA ILE A 6 11.27 -7.03 4.08
C ILE A 6 12.40 -6.80 5.09
N TYR A 7 12.55 -5.57 5.59
CA TYR A 7 13.55 -5.20 6.58
C TYR A 7 13.40 -5.99 7.90
N THR A 8 12.17 -6.04 8.45
CA THR A 8 11.90 -6.76 9.70
C THR A 8 12.21 -8.26 9.58
N THR A 9 11.84 -8.86 8.45
CA THR A 9 12.12 -10.29 8.15
C THR A 9 13.62 -10.55 8.06
N GLY A 10 14.38 -9.64 7.45
CA GLY A 10 15.85 -9.73 7.38
C GLY A 10 16.52 -9.67 8.74
N GLN A 11 16.09 -8.76 9.61
CA GLN A 11 16.66 -8.65 10.98
C GLN A 11 16.48 -9.90 11.81
N CYS A 12 15.45 -10.69 11.55
CA CYS A 12 15.18 -11.95 12.26
C CYS A 12 15.92 -13.16 11.70
N GLY A 13 16.81 -12.96 10.73
CA GLY A 13 17.66 -14.01 10.18
C GLY A 13 17.00 -14.87 9.09
N SER A 14 15.81 -14.56 8.66
CA SER A 14 15.13 -15.26 7.57
C SER A 14 15.78 -14.96 6.22
N ARG A 15 15.77 -15.95 5.33
CA ARG A 15 16.17 -15.75 3.93
C ARG A 15 15.00 -15.25 3.13
N VAL A 16 15.16 -14.11 2.47
CA VAL A 16 14.10 -13.44 1.71
C VAL A 16 14.44 -13.45 0.22
N TYR A 17 13.51 -13.94 -0.59
CA TYR A 17 13.56 -13.78 -2.03
C TYR A 17 12.63 -12.61 -2.42
N ALA A 18 13.21 -11.55 -2.96
CA ALA A 18 12.48 -10.38 -3.42
C ALA A 18 12.46 -10.35 -4.95
N PRO A 19 11.38 -10.86 -5.57
CA PRO A 19 11.24 -10.78 -7.01
C PRO A 19 10.99 -9.34 -7.43
N PHE A 20 11.68 -8.89 -8.49
CA PHE A 20 11.60 -7.52 -8.98
C PHE A 20 11.34 -7.46 -10.49
N ARG A 21 10.72 -6.39 -10.93
CA ARG A 21 10.51 -6.09 -12.34
C ARG A 21 11.27 -4.84 -12.71
N GLY A 22 12.02 -4.87 -13.80
CA GLY A 22 12.82 -3.74 -14.27
C GLY A 22 14.30 -3.96 -14.07
N CYS A 23 15.03 -2.91 -13.71
CA CYS A 23 16.48 -2.97 -13.54
C CYS A 23 16.88 -3.26 -12.09
N GLU A 24 17.87 -4.12 -11.88
CA GLU A 24 18.42 -4.41 -10.54
C GLU A 24 18.87 -3.13 -9.80
N MET A 25 19.23 -2.08 -10.51
CA MET A 25 19.62 -0.80 -9.90
C MET A 25 18.50 -0.17 -9.07
N GLU A 26 17.25 -0.36 -9.48
CA GLU A 26 16.08 0.20 -8.80
C GLU A 26 15.83 -0.46 -7.44
N VAL A 27 16.24 -1.71 -7.27
CA VAL A 27 16.05 -2.48 -6.03
C VAL A 27 17.31 -2.60 -5.18
N ARG A 28 18.41 -1.93 -5.56
CA ARG A 28 19.69 -1.96 -4.80
C ARG A 28 19.58 -1.46 -3.38
N HIS A 29 18.62 -0.59 -3.09
CA HIS A 29 18.35 -0.07 -1.74
C HIS A 29 17.93 -1.16 -0.75
N LEU A 30 17.49 -2.33 -1.23
CA LEU A 30 17.18 -3.48 -0.37
C LEU A 30 18.44 -4.18 0.15
N LYS A 31 19.56 -4.16 -0.59
CA LYS A 31 20.77 -4.91 -0.22
C LYS A 31 21.34 -4.55 1.16
N PRO A 32 21.40 -3.25 1.58
CA PRO A 32 21.90 -2.89 2.89
C PRO A 32 21.01 -3.33 4.08
N MET A 33 19.79 -3.79 3.79
CA MET A 33 18.83 -4.19 4.82
C MET A 33 19.06 -5.62 5.34
N PHE A 34 19.98 -6.37 4.71
CA PHE A 34 20.20 -7.78 4.96
C PHE A 34 21.68 -8.10 5.14
N ASP A 35 21.95 -9.15 5.87
CA ASP A 35 23.28 -9.76 5.92
C ASP A 35 23.60 -10.53 4.63
N LEU A 36 24.87 -10.85 4.44
CA LEU A 36 25.34 -11.56 3.25
C LEU A 36 24.64 -12.92 3.10
N GLY A 37 24.02 -13.11 1.93
CA GLY A 37 23.34 -14.36 1.57
C GLY A 37 21.89 -14.49 2.06
N GLN A 38 21.35 -13.53 2.79
CA GLN A 38 19.95 -13.55 3.23
C GLN A 38 18.99 -13.02 2.16
N LEU A 39 19.41 -12.07 1.31
CA LEU A 39 18.57 -11.53 0.26
C LEU A 39 18.90 -12.13 -1.10
N GLY A 40 17.91 -12.74 -1.73
CA GLY A 40 17.92 -13.14 -3.14
C GLY A 40 17.08 -12.19 -3.98
N LEU A 41 17.71 -11.44 -4.89
CA LEU A 41 17.01 -10.63 -5.88
C LEU A 41 16.82 -11.44 -7.16
N MET A 42 15.60 -11.53 -7.66
CA MET A 42 15.27 -12.35 -8.84
C MET A 42 14.45 -11.53 -9.84
N PRO A 43 14.82 -11.54 -11.14
CA PRO A 43 13.97 -10.98 -12.16
C PRO A 43 12.60 -11.66 -12.18
N PHE A 44 11.54 -10.87 -12.31
CA PHE A 44 10.18 -11.37 -12.18
C PHE A 44 9.26 -10.76 -13.24
N SER A 45 8.44 -11.62 -13.84
CA SER A 45 7.37 -11.22 -14.74
C SER A 45 6.04 -11.83 -14.27
N PRO A 46 5.07 -11.02 -13.80
CA PRO A 46 3.81 -11.55 -13.27
C PRO A 46 2.89 -12.18 -14.32
N ARG A 47 3.23 -12.07 -15.62
CA ARG A 47 2.53 -12.74 -16.74
C ARG A 47 3.21 -14.03 -17.20
N ASP A 48 4.34 -14.38 -16.63
CA ASP A 48 5.14 -15.54 -16.99
C ASP A 48 5.15 -16.54 -15.81
N GLU A 49 4.44 -17.64 -15.99
CA GLU A 49 4.30 -18.67 -14.94
C GLU A 49 5.64 -19.35 -14.62
N GLU A 50 6.54 -19.49 -15.58
CA GLU A 50 7.88 -20.06 -15.33
C GLU A 50 8.68 -19.14 -14.40
N SER A 51 8.65 -17.83 -14.67
CA SER A 51 9.29 -16.82 -13.81
C SER A 51 8.71 -16.78 -12.41
N ILE A 52 7.38 -16.93 -12.29
CA ILE A 52 6.70 -17.04 -11.00
C ILE A 52 7.17 -18.30 -10.26
N MET A 53 7.12 -19.48 -10.92
CA MET A 53 7.54 -20.75 -10.33
C MET A 53 8.99 -20.70 -9.88
N GLU A 54 9.88 -20.10 -10.67
CA GLU A 54 11.28 -19.94 -10.27
C GLU A 54 11.44 -19.12 -9.00
N SER A 55 10.63 -18.09 -8.83
CA SER A 55 10.70 -17.19 -7.68
C SER A 55 10.20 -17.83 -6.38
N ILE A 56 9.25 -18.79 -6.45
CA ILE A 56 8.62 -19.39 -5.27
C ILE A 56 9.19 -20.76 -4.87
N LYS A 57 9.83 -21.50 -5.79
CA LYS A 57 10.25 -22.90 -5.59
C LYS A 57 11.12 -23.18 -4.37
N ASN A 58 11.80 -22.17 -3.84
CA ASN A 58 12.69 -22.30 -2.69
C ASN A 58 12.16 -21.55 -1.45
N SER A 59 10.87 -21.27 -1.41
CA SER A 59 10.23 -20.54 -0.33
C SER A 59 9.24 -21.44 0.40
N ASP A 60 9.15 -21.28 1.70
CA ASP A 60 8.15 -21.94 2.53
C ASP A 60 6.87 -21.11 2.60
N ILE A 61 7.02 -19.78 2.58
CA ILE A 61 5.93 -18.83 2.72
C ILE A 61 6.02 -17.77 1.60
N VAL A 62 4.90 -17.41 1.02
CA VAL A 62 4.80 -16.38 -0.01
C VAL A 62 3.89 -15.24 0.45
N ILE A 63 4.39 -14.00 0.35
CA ILE A 63 3.63 -12.80 0.64
C ILE A 63 3.36 -12.07 -0.67
N ASN A 64 2.11 -12.01 -1.08
CA ASN A 64 1.70 -11.24 -2.25
C ASN A 64 1.35 -9.81 -1.86
N MET A 65 2.19 -8.86 -2.25
CA MET A 65 2.01 -7.41 -2.04
C MET A 65 1.77 -6.67 -3.37
N ILE A 66 1.50 -7.39 -4.45
CA ILE A 66 1.29 -6.80 -5.77
C ILE A 66 -0.02 -6.00 -5.78
N GLY A 67 0.07 -4.74 -6.15
CA GLY A 67 -1.09 -3.87 -6.26
C GLY A 67 -0.76 -2.58 -7.03
N LYS A 68 -1.82 -1.92 -7.51
CA LYS A 68 -1.72 -0.63 -8.20
C LYS A 68 -2.79 0.32 -7.70
N HIS A 69 -2.52 1.62 -7.79
CA HIS A 69 -3.47 2.68 -7.43
C HIS A 69 -4.17 3.30 -8.65
N TYR A 70 -3.68 3.00 -9.86
CA TYR A 70 -4.23 3.49 -11.13
C TYR A 70 -4.02 2.46 -12.24
N GLU A 71 -4.85 2.47 -13.26
CA GLU A 71 -4.66 1.65 -14.45
C GLU A 71 -3.64 2.31 -15.38
N THR A 72 -2.74 1.54 -15.93
CA THR A 72 -1.78 2.04 -16.91
C THR A 72 -2.48 2.16 -18.27
N LYS A 73 -2.84 3.36 -18.68
CA LYS A 73 -3.47 3.64 -19.98
C LYS A 73 -2.43 3.73 -21.11
N HIS A 74 -1.29 4.31 -20.78
CA HIS A 74 -0.20 4.47 -21.73
C HIS A 74 0.80 3.32 -21.64
N ILE A 75 1.31 2.93 -22.78
CA ILE A 75 2.36 1.92 -22.87
C ILE A 75 3.66 2.56 -22.38
N VAL A 76 4.00 2.32 -21.14
CA VAL A 76 5.26 2.80 -20.57
C VAL A 76 6.40 1.87 -21.01
N PRO A 77 7.41 2.39 -21.71
CA PRO A 77 8.57 1.59 -22.05
C PRO A 77 9.38 1.30 -20.77
N THR A 78 9.35 0.06 -20.32
CA THR A 78 10.21 -0.42 -19.22
C THR A 78 11.45 -1.03 -19.85
N ARG A 79 12.62 -0.59 -19.43
CA ARG A 79 13.90 -1.11 -19.94
C ARG A 79 14.20 -2.43 -19.25
N ARG A 80 14.30 -3.52 -20.03
CA ARG A 80 14.79 -4.81 -19.55
C ARG A 80 16.31 -4.79 -19.44
N GLU A 81 16.90 -5.72 -18.69
CA GLU A 81 18.37 -5.86 -18.55
C GLU A 81 19.09 -6.03 -19.89
N ASN A 82 18.45 -6.65 -20.89
CA ASN A 82 18.96 -6.80 -22.25
C ASN A 82 18.85 -5.52 -23.12
N GLY A 83 18.38 -4.41 -22.55
CA GLY A 83 18.19 -3.13 -23.24
C GLY A 83 16.92 -3.02 -24.08
N GLU A 84 16.10 -4.08 -24.16
CA GLU A 84 14.82 -4.03 -24.85
C GLU A 84 13.79 -3.21 -24.11
N LEU A 85 13.00 -2.44 -24.84
CA LEU A 85 11.86 -1.70 -24.32
C LEU A 85 10.64 -2.64 -24.23
N SER A 86 10.26 -3.01 -23.03
CA SER A 86 9.01 -3.73 -22.77
C SER A 86 7.88 -2.73 -22.63
N ARG A 87 6.80 -2.94 -23.37
CA ARG A 87 5.56 -2.14 -23.24
C ARG A 87 4.62 -2.87 -22.32
N VAL A 88 4.38 -2.31 -21.15
CA VAL A 88 3.55 -2.97 -20.14
C VAL A 88 2.41 -2.05 -19.71
N ASN A 89 1.19 -2.53 -19.92
CA ASN A 89 0.00 -1.96 -19.30
C ASN A 89 -0.66 -3.03 -18.44
N TYR A 90 -1.14 -2.63 -17.26
CA TYR A 90 -1.86 -3.49 -16.36
C TYR A 90 -3.17 -2.82 -15.98
N SER A 91 -4.28 -3.55 -16.11
CA SER A 91 -5.58 -3.17 -15.58
C SER A 91 -5.69 -3.52 -14.09
N PHE A 92 -6.72 -3.00 -13.41
CA PHE A 92 -7.02 -3.41 -12.05
C PHE A 92 -7.41 -4.89 -11.96
N ASP A 93 -8.23 -5.37 -12.90
CA ASP A 93 -8.68 -6.78 -12.94
C ASP A 93 -7.47 -7.72 -13.05
N GLU A 94 -6.54 -7.41 -13.94
CA GLU A 94 -5.33 -8.22 -14.12
C GLU A 94 -4.45 -8.18 -12.85
N THR A 95 -4.21 -6.97 -12.29
CA THR A 95 -3.28 -6.81 -11.17
C THR A 95 -3.84 -7.32 -9.85
N HIS A 96 -5.14 -7.11 -9.60
CA HIS A 96 -5.75 -7.42 -8.31
C HIS A 96 -6.45 -8.79 -8.28
N VAL A 97 -6.82 -9.37 -9.44
CA VAL A 97 -7.55 -10.64 -9.52
C VAL A 97 -6.75 -11.73 -10.20
N GLU A 98 -6.33 -11.53 -11.47
CA GLU A 98 -5.69 -12.59 -12.25
C GLU A 98 -4.30 -12.96 -11.74
N ILE A 99 -3.44 -11.97 -11.48
CA ILE A 99 -2.09 -12.21 -10.96
C ILE A 99 -2.13 -12.89 -9.59
N PRO A 100 -2.89 -12.39 -8.57
CA PRO A 100 -3.02 -13.08 -7.29
C PRO A 100 -3.59 -14.49 -7.39
N ARG A 101 -4.58 -14.73 -8.28
CA ARG A 101 -5.12 -16.07 -8.56
C ARG A 101 -4.03 -17.01 -9.07
N THR A 102 -3.28 -16.58 -10.09
CA THR A 102 -2.19 -17.38 -10.66
C THR A 102 -1.10 -17.66 -9.62
N LEU A 103 -0.71 -16.66 -8.82
CA LEU A 103 0.24 -16.84 -7.73
C LEU A 103 -0.26 -17.87 -6.72
N ALA A 104 -1.51 -17.77 -6.26
CA ALA A 104 -2.09 -18.68 -5.28
C ALA A 104 -2.14 -20.12 -5.83
N ARG A 105 -2.55 -20.30 -7.10
CA ARG A 105 -2.55 -21.60 -7.78
C ARG A 105 -1.14 -22.22 -7.83
N LEU A 106 -0.17 -21.46 -8.31
CA LEU A 106 1.22 -21.93 -8.44
C LEU A 106 1.87 -22.21 -7.07
N CYS A 107 1.55 -21.42 -6.04
CA CYS A 107 1.99 -21.70 -4.66
C CYS A 107 1.44 -23.03 -4.16
N LYS A 108 0.16 -23.34 -4.43
CA LYS A 108 -0.44 -24.62 -4.08
C LYS A 108 0.21 -25.79 -4.82
N GLU A 109 0.45 -25.62 -6.12
CA GLU A 109 1.15 -26.63 -6.95
C GLU A 109 2.58 -26.90 -6.49
N ALA A 110 3.29 -25.84 -6.04
CA ALA A 110 4.65 -25.93 -5.50
C ALA A 110 4.71 -26.48 -4.08
N GLY A 111 3.57 -26.67 -3.40
CA GLY A 111 3.50 -27.15 -2.03
C GLY A 111 3.92 -26.12 -0.98
N ILE A 112 3.76 -24.82 -1.25
CA ILE A 112 4.02 -23.73 -0.32
C ILE A 112 3.13 -23.88 0.92
N GLU A 113 3.72 -23.75 2.11
CA GLU A 113 3.02 -23.97 3.38
C GLU A 113 2.01 -22.90 3.71
N SER A 114 2.32 -21.63 3.38
CA SER A 114 1.45 -20.50 3.68
C SER A 114 1.50 -19.42 2.60
N PHE A 115 0.34 -18.90 2.27
CA PHE A 115 0.16 -17.78 1.32
C PHE A 115 -0.51 -16.61 2.02
N VAL A 116 0.18 -15.46 2.07
CA VAL A 116 -0.37 -14.22 2.65
C VAL A 116 -0.66 -13.24 1.52
N HIS A 117 -1.91 -12.78 1.42
CA HIS A 117 -2.34 -11.82 0.42
C HIS A 117 -2.65 -10.46 1.04
N VAL A 118 -1.97 -9.42 0.59
CA VAL A 118 -2.23 -8.04 1.04
C VAL A 118 -3.27 -7.39 0.14
N SER A 119 -4.46 -7.21 0.69
CA SER A 119 -5.61 -6.53 0.08
C SER A 119 -5.69 -5.06 0.49
N ALA A 120 -6.88 -4.57 0.83
CA ALA A 120 -7.10 -3.25 1.40
C ALA A 120 -8.39 -3.24 2.23
N LEU A 121 -8.44 -2.41 3.28
CA LEU A 121 -9.61 -2.29 4.16
C LEU A 121 -10.85 -1.77 3.42
N SER A 122 -10.67 -0.84 2.47
CA SER A 122 -11.73 -0.30 1.61
C SER A 122 -12.21 -1.28 0.52
N GLY A 123 -11.68 -2.52 0.46
CA GLY A 123 -12.13 -3.55 -0.47
C GLY A 123 -13.58 -3.97 -0.20
N SER A 124 -14.50 -3.69 -1.13
CA SER A 124 -15.92 -4.01 -0.99
C SER A 124 -16.56 -4.38 -2.33
N PRO A 125 -17.44 -5.38 -2.35
CA PRO A 125 -18.15 -5.78 -3.58
C PRO A 125 -19.20 -4.75 -4.01
N SER A 126 -19.70 -3.94 -3.08
CA SER A 126 -20.74 -2.94 -3.31
C SER A 126 -20.21 -1.55 -3.60
N SER A 127 -18.90 -1.34 -3.54
CA SER A 127 -18.26 -0.04 -3.81
C SER A 127 -18.52 0.44 -5.24
N GLU A 128 -18.70 1.75 -5.41
CA GLU A 128 -18.74 2.40 -6.72
C GLU A 128 -17.35 2.40 -7.39
N SER A 129 -16.27 2.35 -6.60
CA SER A 129 -14.89 2.31 -7.08
C SER A 129 -14.56 0.96 -7.72
N LYS A 130 -13.97 0.99 -8.91
CA LYS A 130 -13.46 -0.21 -9.58
C LYS A 130 -12.31 -0.83 -8.80
N TRP A 131 -11.42 0.00 -8.26
CA TRP A 131 -10.28 -0.44 -7.46
C TRP A 131 -10.74 -1.23 -6.23
N SER A 132 -11.69 -0.70 -5.45
CA SER A 132 -12.22 -1.37 -4.25
C SER A 132 -12.89 -2.70 -4.60
N ARG A 133 -13.71 -2.74 -5.67
CA ARG A 133 -14.33 -3.98 -6.14
C ARG A 133 -13.32 -5.05 -6.58
N THR A 134 -12.29 -4.64 -7.33
CA THR A 134 -11.27 -5.58 -7.81
C THR A 134 -10.37 -6.09 -6.68
N LYS A 135 -10.09 -5.29 -5.66
CA LYS A 135 -9.39 -5.74 -4.45
C LYS A 135 -10.16 -6.85 -3.75
N TYR A 136 -11.46 -6.66 -3.51
CA TYR A 136 -12.30 -7.70 -2.92
C TYR A 136 -12.42 -8.95 -3.81
N ALA A 137 -12.60 -8.78 -5.12
CA ALA A 137 -12.65 -9.91 -6.06
C ALA A 137 -11.33 -10.72 -6.06
N GLY A 138 -10.19 -10.05 -5.85
CA GLY A 138 -8.89 -10.68 -5.70
C GLY A 138 -8.80 -11.58 -4.46
N GLU A 139 -9.35 -11.13 -3.32
CA GLU A 139 -9.42 -11.97 -2.12
C GLU A 139 -10.20 -13.27 -2.34
N LEU A 140 -11.33 -13.18 -3.04
CA LEU A 140 -12.13 -14.35 -3.38
C LEU A 140 -11.37 -15.27 -4.33
N ALA A 141 -10.74 -14.72 -5.37
CA ALA A 141 -9.96 -15.48 -6.33
C ALA A 141 -8.77 -16.22 -5.69
N VAL A 142 -8.11 -15.58 -4.73
CA VAL A 142 -7.03 -16.21 -3.95
C VAL A 142 -7.55 -17.36 -3.10
N ARG A 143 -8.69 -17.18 -2.41
CA ARG A 143 -9.29 -18.23 -1.57
C ARG A 143 -9.86 -19.40 -2.36
N GLU A 144 -10.30 -19.19 -3.60
CA GLU A 144 -10.70 -20.26 -4.50
C GLU A 144 -9.54 -21.21 -4.80
N GLU A 145 -8.35 -20.67 -5.05
CA GLU A 145 -7.16 -21.47 -5.38
C GLU A 145 -6.44 -21.98 -4.13
N PHE A 146 -6.29 -21.14 -3.11
CA PHE A 146 -5.58 -21.43 -1.84
C PHE A 146 -6.51 -21.14 -0.66
N PRO A 147 -7.39 -22.08 -0.24
CA PRO A 147 -8.41 -21.86 0.79
C PRO A 147 -7.86 -21.39 2.15
N ASP A 148 -6.65 -21.86 2.49
CA ASP A 148 -5.96 -21.51 3.75
C ASP A 148 -5.17 -20.19 3.66
N ALA A 149 -5.36 -19.39 2.60
CA ALA A 149 -4.68 -18.11 2.45
C ALA A 149 -5.07 -17.12 3.54
N THR A 150 -4.08 -16.50 4.16
CA THR A 150 -4.29 -15.40 5.09
C THR A 150 -4.45 -14.09 4.33
N ILE A 151 -5.54 -13.38 4.59
CA ILE A 151 -5.82 -12.09 3.94
C ILE A 151 -5.50 -10.95 4.92
N VAL A 152 -4.74 -9.97 4.46
CA VAL A 152 -4.40 -8.78 5.26
C VAL A 152 -4.97 -7.55 4.56
N ARG A 153 -5.82 -6.81 5.26
CA ARG A 153 -6.49 -5.58 4.80
C ARG A 153 -5.94 -4.37 5.55
N PRO A 154 -4.86 -3.75 5.11
CA PRO A 154 -4.42 -2.51 5.71
C PRO A 154 -5.39 -1.37 5.38
N ALA A 155 -5.58 -0.46 6.33
CA ALA A 155 -6.23 0.83 6.12
C ALA A 155 -5.33 1.76 5.27
N THR A 156 -5.66 3.04 5.21
CA THR A 156 -4.83 4.03 4.54
C THR A 156 -3.44 4.09 5.18
N VAL A 157 -2.43 3.67 4.45
CA VAL A 157 -1.06 3.57 4.97
C VAL A 157 -0.37 4.93 4.90
N PHE A 158 0.28 5.35 5.99
CA PHE A 158 1.15 6.52 6.03
C PHE A 158 2.60 6.15 6.38
N GLY A 159 3.55 6.97 5.94
CA GLY A 159 5.00 6.75 6.17
C GLY A 159 5.87 7.63 5.28
N TRP A 160 7.16 7.30 5.20
CA TRP A 160 8.17 8.12 4.50
C TRP A 160 7.88 8.38 3.02
N GLU A 161 7.32 7.40 2.32
CA GLU A 161 7.04 7.45 0.87
C GLU A 161 5.56 7.26 0.56
N ASP A 162 4.69 7.65 1.50
CA ASP A 162 3.27 7.51 1.32
C ASP A 162 2.72 8.44 0.23
N ARG A 163 1.57 8.05 -0.28
CA ARG A 163 0.76 8.87 -1.19
C ARG A 163 -0.41 9.53 -0.47
N PHE A 164 -0.43 9.51 0.85
CA PHE A 164 -1.50 10.07 1.67
C PHE A 164 -1.08 11.41 2.29
N LEU A 165 -0.31 11.40 3.38
CA LEU A 165 0.12 12.63 4.06
C LEU A 165 1.07 13.47 3.19
N ASN A 166 2.00 12.82 2.50
CA ASN A 166 2.93 13.50 1.59
C ASN A 166 2.20 14.17 0.42
N SER A 167 1.14 13.55 -0.12
CA SER A 167 0.36 14.17 -1.21
C SER A 167 -0.41 15.39 -0.72
N ILE A 168 -1.00 15.34 0.47
CA ILE A 168 -1.69 16.49 1.08
C ILE A 168 -0.69 17.62 1.32
N ALA A 169 0.50 17.33 1.84
CA ALA A 169 1.54 18.32 2.07
C ALA A 169 2.03 18.95 0.76
N ASP A 170 2.28 18.15 -0.26
CA ASP A 170 2.73 18.59 -1.59
C ASP A 170 1.68 19.49 -2.28
N ILE A 171 0.40 19.09 -2.22
CA ILE A 171 -0.71 19.90 -2.74
C ILE A 171 -0.84 21.20 -1.94
N THR A 172 -0.74 21.13 -0.62
CA THR A 172 -0.80 22.32 0.24
C THR A 172 0.36 23.27 -0.04
N GLU A 173 1.56 22.78 -0.32
CA GLU A 173 2.70 23.63 -0.67
C GLU A 173 2.49 24.34 -2.02
N LYS A 174 2.04 23.62 -3.05
CA LYS A 174 1.95 24.11 -4.43
C LYS A 174 0.75 24.99 -4.72
N LEU A 175 -0.40 24.73 -4.09
CA LEU A 175 -1.63 25.48 -4.35
C LEU A 175 -1.81 26.61 -3.32
N PRO A 176 -2.55 27.69 -3.66
CA PRO A 176 -2.89 28.78 -2.73
C PRO A 176 -3.92 28.37 -1.66
N PHE A 177 -4.52 27.21 -1.77
CA PHE A 177 -5.50 26.62 -0.86
C PHE A 177 -5.32 25.11 -0.81
N THR A 178 -5.79 24.46 0.25
CA THR A 178 -5.83 22.99 0.34
C THR A 178 -7.22 22.50 -0.08
N PRO A 179 -7.34 21.78 -1.21
CA PRO A 179 -8.62 21.26 -1.68
C PRO A 179 -9.12 20.14 -0.79
N LEU A 180 -10.39 20.17 -0.44
CA LEU A 180 -11.11 19.05 0.16
C LEU A 180 -12.18 18.56 -0.84
N LEU A 181 -12.48 17.29 -0.80
CA LEU A 181 -13.60 16.71 -1.52
C LEU A 181 -14.66 16.28 -0.50
N PHE A 182 -15.94 16.41 -0.86
CA PHE A 182 -17.06 16.00 0.01
C PHE A 182 -17.02 16.66 1.40
N GLY A 183 -16.59 17.92 1.49
CA GLY A 183 -16.43 18.64 2.76
C GLY A 183 -15.28 18.11 3.64
N GLY A 184 -14.59 17.05 3.21
CA GLY A 184 -13.57 16.35 4.00
C GLY A 184 -14.15 15.57 5.19
N GLU A 185 -15.44 15.20 5.15
CA GLU A 185 -16.13 14.52 6.25
C GLU A 185 -15.88 13.00 6.28
N THR A 186 -15.45 12.42 5.16
CA THR A 186 -15.15 10.99 5.05
C THR A 186 -14.09 10.58 6.06
N LEU A 187 -14.35 9.46 6.75
CA LEU A 187 -13.50 8.96 7.82
C LEU A 187 -12.42 8.04 7.28
N THR A 188 -11.23 8.16 7.84
CA THR A 188 -10.11 7.25 7.60
C THR A 188 -9.43 6.93 8.92
N GLN A 189 -8.84 5.74 9.00
CA GLN A 189 -8.11 5.26 10.18
C GLN A 189 -6.67 4.92 9.79
N PRO A 190 -5.81 5.94 9.60
CA PRO A 190 -4.49 5.76 9.02
C PRO A 190 -3.60 4.85 9.85
N VAL A 191 -2.88 3.94 9.20
CA VAL A 191 -1.95 2.98 9.81
C VAL A 191 -0.52 3.27 9.41
N PHE A 192 0.42 3.18 10.36
CA PHE A 192 1.83 3.37 10.08
C PHE A 192 2.41 2.18 9.30
N SER A 193 3.13 2.47 8.22
CA SER A 193 3.70 1.46 7.32
C SER A 193 4.58 0.43 8.02
N ASN A 194 5.40 0.88 8.99
CA ASN A 194 6.27 -0.01 9.75
C ASN A 194 5.49 -0.98 10.66
N ASP A 195 4.35 -0.55 11.19
CA ASP A 195 3.50 -1.42 12.02
C ASP A 195 2.80 -2.48 11.15
N VAL A 196 2.40 -2.13 9.93
CA VAL A 196 1.93 -3.12 8.94
C VAL A 196 3.04 -4.13 8.62
N GLY A 197 4.28 -3.67 8.44
CA GLY A 197 5.44 -4.53 8.22
C GLY A 197 5.68 -5.51 9.37
N LYS A 198 5.61 -5.05 10.61
CA LYS A 198 5.74 -5.89 11.82
C LYS A 198 4.56 -6.86 11.96
N ALA A 199 3.34 -6.43 11.62
CA ALA A 199 2.17 -7.30 11.64
C ALA A 199 2.31 -8.45 10.63
N LEU A 200 2.72 -8.14 9.40
CA LEU A 200 3.01 -9.15 8.39
C LEU A 200 4.08 -10.14 8.86
N PHE A 201 5.15 -9.64 9.50
CA PHE A 201 6.18 -10.49 10.07
C PHE A 201 5.64 -11.42 11.18
N ASN A 202 4.80 -10.90 12.09
CA ASN A 202 4.15 -11.71 13.13
C ASN A 202 3.21 -12.76 12.53
N ILE A 203 2.47 -12.43 11.50
CA ILE A 203 1.59 -13.36 10.78
C ILE A 203 2.42 -14.49 10.15
N VAL A 204 3.53 -14.15 9.51
CA VAL A 204 4.43 -15.13 8.89
C VAL A 204 5.06 -16.04 9.92
N ASN A 205 5.57 -15.53 11.03
CA ASN A 205 6.17 -16.33 12.09
C ASN A 205 5.19 -17.28 12.79
N ASN A 206 3.91 -16.92 12.81
CA ASN A 206 2.86 -17.72 13.41
C ASN A 206 1.86 -18.24 12.36
N HIS A 207 2.33 -18.50 11.15
CA HIS A 207 1.49 -18.82 9.99
C HIS A 207 0.55 -20.00 10.21
N GLU A 208 0.96 -21.01 11.00
CA GLU A 208 0.11 -22.15 11.33
C GLU A 208 -1.13 -21.75 12.14
N GLN A 209 -0.98 -20.78 13.07
CA GLN A 209 -2.06 -20.29 13.92
C GLN A 209 -3.05 -19.41 13.15
N PHE A 210 -2.57 -18.72 12.10
CA PHE A 210 -3.32 -17.69 11.38
C PHE A 210 -3.77 -18.12 9.98
N ARG A 211 -3.69 -19.42 9.69
CA ARG A 211 -4.17 -19.99 8.41
C ARG A 211 -5.62 -19.66 8.14
N GLY A 212 -5.91 -19.12 6.96
CA GLY A 212 -7.25 -18.80 6.52
C GLY A 212 -7.90 -17.59 7.19
N ASP A 213 -7.21 -16.94 8.11
CA ASP A 213 -7.72 -15.76 8.81
C ASP A 213 -7.72 -14.51 7.92
N THR A 214 -8.56 -13.56 8.30
CA THR A 214 -8.54 -12.20 7.74
C THR A 214 -8.14 -11.22 8.83
N PHE A 215 -7.21 -10.33 8.50
CA PHE A 215 -6.74 -9.26 9.38
C PHE A 215 -7.13 -7.91 8.81
N GLU A 216 -7.72 -7.05 9.63
CA GLU A 216 -7.89 -5.63 9.34
C GLU A 216 -6.89 -4.84 10.20
N LEU A 217 -5.98 -4.14 9.51
CA LEU A 217 -4.89 -3.41 10.16
C LEU A 217 -5.12 -1.91 9.98
N ALA A 218 -5.63 -1.27 11.03
CA ALA A 218 -5.90 0.17 11.06
C ALA A 218 -5.19 0.83 12.23
N GLY A 219 -5.03 2.14 12.17
CA GLY A 219 -4.42 2.94 13.24
C GLY A 219 -5.30 3.02 14.50
N PRO A 220 -4.80 3.66 15.56
CA PRO A 220 -5.49 3.71 16.85
C PRO A 220 -6.69 4.66 16.89
N ALA A 221 -6.78 5.60 15.95
CA ALA A 221 -7.82 6.63 15.92
C ALA A 221 -8.37 6.88 14.51
N GLU A 222 -9.62 7.28 14.47
CA GLU A 222 -10.31 7.71 13.25
C GLU A 222 -10.16 9.21 13.07
N TYR A 223 -9.98 9.63 11.83
CA TYR A 223 -9.84 11.04 11.44
C TYR A 223 -10.68 11.31 10.19
N SER A 224 -11.29 12.48 10.14
CA SER A 224 -11.83 12.99 8.89
C SER A 224 -10.69 13.51 7.97
N TYR A 225 -10.88 13.50 6.66
CA TYR A 225 -9.90 14.07 5.73
C TYR A 225 -9.60 15.54 6.04
N LYS A 226 -10.58 16.27 6.58
CA LYS A 226 -10.41 17.64 7.02
C LYS A 226 -9.43 17.73 8.19
N GLU A 227 -9.62 16.90 9.23
CA GLU A 227 -8.71 16.84 10.38
C GLU A 227 -7.29 16.45 9.96
N VAL A 228 -7.17 15.49 9.02
CA VAL A 228 -5.87 15.11 8.46
C VAL A 228 -5.22 16.28 7.73
N ALA A 229 -5.98 17.06 6.94
CA ALA A 229 -5.44 18.21 6.24
C ALA A 229 -5.01 19.32 7.21
N GLU A 230 -5.79 19.58 8.26
CA GLU A 230 -5.45 20.51 9.35
C GLU A 230 -4.17 20.06 10.07
N PHE A 231 -4.09 18.78 10.43
CA PHE A 231 -2.91 18.17 11.04
C PHE A 231 -1.64 18.34 10.16
N VAL A 232 -1.74 18.03 8.86
CA VAL A 232 -0.60 18.21 7.94
C VAL A 232 -0.16 19.68 7.87
N GLN A 233 -1.11 20.62 7.85
CA GLN A 233 -0.81 22.04 7.88
C GLN A 233 -0.13 22.47 9.19
N ASP A 234 -0.52 21.88 10.32
CA ASP A 234 0.10 22.13 11.62
C ASP A 234 1.53 21.63 11.67
N VAL A 235 1.74 20.38 11.25
CA VAL A 235 3.08 19.77 11.20
C VAL A 235 4.01 20.51 10.24
N THR A 236 3.53 20.88 9.06
CA THR A 236 4.34 21.59 8.06
C THR A 236 4.46 23.10 8.33
N THR A 237 3.68 23.64 9.24
CA THR A 237 3.58 25.09 9.54
C THR A 237 3.11 25.94 8.35
N VAL A 238 2.52 25.32 7.35
CA VAL A 238 1.99 25.98 6.13
C VAL A 238 0.48 26.10 6.25
N LYS A 239 -0.02 27.24 6.72
CA LYS A 239 -1.47 27.48 6.87
C LYS A 239 -2.07 28.04 5.59
N LYS A 240 -3.00 27.30 5.01
CA LYS A 240 -3.78 27.72 3.84
C LYS A 240 -5.26 27.45 4.05
N PRO A 241 -6.16 28.22 3.42
CA PRO A 241 -7.59 27.96 3.54
C PRO A 241 -7.94 26.57 3.00
N LEU A 242 -8.76 25.85 3.74
CA LEU A 242 -9.39 24.63 3.28
C LEU A 242 -10.58 24.99 2.40
N VAL A 243 -10.62 24.50 1.18
CA VAL A 243 -11.68 24.81 0.20
C VAL A 243 -12.33 23.52 -0.26
N ASP A 244 -13.63 23.41 -0.03
CA ASP A 244 -14.41 22.30 -0.54
C ASP A 244 -14.59 22.40 -2.05
N ILE A 245 -14.16 21.38 -2.75
CA ILE A 245 -14.21 21.29 -4.22
C ILE A 245 -15.42 20.45 -4.60
N PRO A 246 -16.37 21.01 -5.39
CA PRO A 246 -17.50 20.24 -5.88
C PRO A 246 -17.05 19.00 -6.65
N GLU A 247 -17.75 17.88 -6.46
CA GLU A 247 -17.41 16.57 -7.05
C GLU A 247 -17.15 16.63 -8.56
N PHE A 248 -17.99 17.40 -9.29
CA PHE A 248 -17.85 17.50 -10.74
C PHE A 248 -16.53 18.17 -11.17
N VAL A 249 -16.03 19.13 -10.38
CA VAL A 249 -14.74 19.80 -10.61
C VAL A 249 -13.61 18.82 -10.31
N GLY A 250 -13.70 18.14 -9.18
CA GLY A 250 -12.74 17.09 -8.80
C GLY A 250 -12.65 16.00 -9.88
N THR A 251 -13.78 15.47 -10.33
CA THR A 251 -13.85 14.43 -11.37
C THR A 251 -13.30 14.94 -12.71
N ALA A 252 -13.57 16.20 -13.09
CA ALA A 252 -12.99 16.77 -14.30
C ALA A 252 -11.47 16.92 -14.20
N ALA A 253 -10.97 17.40 -13.06
CA ALA A 253 -9.53 17.47 -12.77
C ALA A 253 -8.89 16.07 -12.78
N GLY A 254 -9.53 15.08 -12.13
CA GLY A 254 -9.09 13.70 -12.12
C GLY A 254 -8.98 13.12 -13.53
N ARG A 255 -9.96 13.36 -14.41
CA ARG A 255 -9.90 12.92 -15.82
C ARG A 255 -8.73 13.54 -16.59
N LEU A 256 -8.45 14.82 -16.36
CA LEU A 256 -7.35 15.52 -17.01
C LEU A 256 -5.99 14.99 -16.51
N LEU A 257 -5.85 14.77 -15.21
CA LEU A 257 -4.62 14.29 -14.59
C LEU A 257 -4.37 12.79 -14.86
N ASP A 258 -5.42 12.01 -15.10
CA ASP A 258 -5.37 10.58 -15.42
C ASP A 258 -4.79 10.28 -16.83
N GLU A 259 -4.66 11.30 -17.68
CA GLU A 259 -3.99 11.18 -18.99
C GLU A 259 -2.45 11.23 -18.88
N THR A 260 -1.89 11.42 -17.68
CA THR A 260 -0.44 11.40 -17.47
C THR A 260 0.08 9.96 -17.31
N VAL A 261 1.39 9.77 -17.48
CA VAL A 261 2.04 8.46 -17.33
C VAL A 261 1.93 7.93 -15.91
N GLU A 262 2.06 8.84 -14.93
CA GLU A 262 1.85 8.56 -13.51
C GLU A 262 0.82 9.56 -12.98
N PRO A 263 -0.47 9.21 -12.99
CA PRO A 263 -1.52 10.12 -12.57
C PRO A 263 -1.40 10.45 -11.08
N LEU A 264 -1.48 11.75 -10.78
CA LEU A 264 -1.53 12.25 -9.41
C LEU A 264 -2.89 11.98 -8.77
N LEU A 265 -3.95 12.05 -9.57
CA LEU A 265 -5.32 11.83 -9.15
C LEU A 265 -6.10 11.19 -10.30
N THR A 266 -6.87 10.16 -10.00
CA THR A 266 -7.75 9.49 -10.96
C THR A 266 -9.22 9.67 -10.58
N PRO A 267 -10.16 9.57 -11.53
CA PRO A 267 -11.58 9.60 -11.22
C PRO A 267 -12.01 8.53 -10.21
N ASP A 268 -11.40 7.34 -10.28
CA ASP A 268 -11.70 6.23 -9.38
C ASP A 268 -11.25 6.53 -7.93
N GLN A 269 -10.11 7.21 -7.75
CA GLN A 269 -9.65 7.67 -6.42
C GLN A 269 -10.61 8.70 -5.81
N ILE A 270 -11.21 9.56 -6.62
CA ILE A 270 -12.22 10.51 -6.13
C ILE A 270 -13.46 9.77 -5.60
N ILE A 271 -13.87 8.70 -6.30
CA ILE A 271 -14.96 7.84 -5.84
C ILE A 271 -14.58 7.14 -4.53
N GLN A 272 -13.34 6.65 -4.38
CA GLN A 272 -12.85 6.05 -3.14
C GLN A 272 -12.92 7.02 -1.95
N MET A 273 -12.68 8.32 -2.18
CA MET A 273 -12.75 9.34 -1.13
C MET A 273 -14.16 9.61 -0.61
N LYS A 274 -15.22 8.98 -1.17
CA LYS A 274 -16.58 9.00 -0.63
C LYS A 274 -16.80 7.94 0.45
N GLU A 275 -16.00 6.89 0.44
CA GLU A 275 -16.19 5.72 1.27
C GLU A 275 -15.28 5.78 2.51
N ASP A 276 -15.86 5.52 3.67
CA ASP A 276 -15.08 5.46 4.91
C ASP A 276 -14.11 4.29 4.89
N CYS A 277 -12.91 4.53 5.40
CA CYS A 277 -11.85 3.52 5.51
C CYS A 277 -11.51 3.30 7.00
N VAL A 278 -12.42 2.63 7.69
CA VAL A 278 -12.36 2.33 9.13
C VAL A 278 -12.58 0.84 9.37
N LEU A 279 -12.21 0.34 10.55
CA LEU A 279 -12.42 -1.06 10.93
C LEU A 279 -13.89 -1.46 10.79
N SER A 280 -14.13 -2.65 10.25
CA SER A 280 -15.50 -3.19 10.08
C SER A 280 -16.21 -3.51 11.39
N GLY A 281 -15.45 -3.76 12.46
CA GLY A 281 -15.97 -4.23 13.73
C GLY A 281 -16.53 -5.66 13.70
N ASP A 282 -16.26 -6.44 12.63
CA ASP A 282 -16.69 -7.84 12.54
C ASP A 282 -15.83 -8.70 13.51
N PRO A 283 -16.44 -9.38 14.49
CA PRO A 283 -15.71 -10.21 15.46
C PRO A 283 -14.99 -11.42 14.83
N ARG A 284 -15.28 -11.75 13.58
CA ARG A 284 -14.61 -12.83 12.84
C ARG A 284 -13.29 -12.39 12.21
N VAL A 285 -13.05 -11.09 12.16
CA VAL A 285 -11.86 -10.49 11.56
C VAL A 285 -10.90 -10.10 12.66
N LYS A 286 -9.66 -10.50 12.53
CA LYS A 286 -8.59 -10.19 13.48
C LYS A 286 -8.01 -8.80 13.26
N THR A 287 -7.42 -8.24 14.31
CA THR A 287 -6.84 -6.90 14.31
C THR A 287 -5.43 -6.91 14.90
N PHE A 288 -4.80 -5.75 15.07
CA PHE A 288 -3.53 -5.62 15.78
C PHE A 288 -3.55 -6.21 17.20
N ALA A 289 -4.71 -6.13 17.89
CA ALA A 289 -4.87 -6.68 19.24
C ALA A 289 -4.64 -8.21 19.26
N ASP A 290 -5.11 -8.93 18.24
CA ASP A 290 -4.92 -10.39 18.11
C ASP A 290 -3.46 -10.78 17.85
N LEU A 291 -2.66 -9.84 17.34
CA LEU A 291 -1.22 -9.99 17.15
C LEU A 291 -0.41 -9.55 18.39
N GLY A 292 -1.08 -9.11 19.46
CA GLY A 292 -0.43 -8.55 20.66
C GLY A 292 0.33 -7.25 20.38
N MET A 293 -0.12 -6.47 19.40
CA MET A 293 0.52 -5.23 18.96
C MET A 293 -0.41 -4.04 19.15
N GLU A 294 0.17 -2.89 19.49
CA GLU A 294 -0.53 -1.60 19.50
C GLU A 294 -0.07 -0.78 18.29
N PRO A 295 -1.02 -0.33 17.43
CA PRO A 295 -0.66 0.50 16.29
C PRO A 295 -0.23 1.90 16.74
N SER A 296 0.74 2.46 16.05
CA SER A 296 1.27 3.79 16.34
C SER A 296 0.36 4.89 15.82
N SER A 297 0.23 5.96 16.60
CA SER A 297 -0.53 7.15 16.18
C SER A 297 0.22 7.94 15.10
N MET A 298 -0.56 8.69 14.32
CA MET A 298 -0.03 9.55 13.26
C MET A 298 0.88 10.65 13.83
N ASP A 299 0.51 11.24 14.98
CA ASP A 299 1.27 12.30 15.65
C ASP A 299 2.71 11.93 15.96
N LYS A 300 2.95 10.65 16.27
CA LYS A 300 4.26 10.17 16.70
C LYS A 300 5.32 10.20 15.60
N TYR A 301 4.93 9.93 14.36
CA TYR A 301 5.89 9.72 13.27
C TYR A 301 5.73 10.69 12.09
N ALA A 302 4.60 11.38 11.96
CA ALA A 302 4.36 12.25 10.81
C ALA A 302 5.40 13.38 10.70
N PHE A 303 5.90 13.89 11.83
CA PHE A 303 6.91 14.91 11.84
C PHE A 303 8.22 14.46 11.15
N ASP A 304 8.62 13.21 11.31
CA ASP A 304 9.90 12.69 10.80
C ASP A 304 10.03 12.81 9.28
N PHE A 305 8.93 12.76 8.54
CA PHE A 305 8.95 12.84 7.08
C PHE A 305 8.25 14.08 6.51
N LEU A 306 7.32 14.71 7.25
CA LEU A 306 6.65 15.93 6.81
C LEU A 306 7.49 17.20 7.03
N HIS A 307 8.51 17.17 7.91
CA HIS A 307 9.35 18.33 8.17
C HIS A 307 10.02 18.90 6.92
N ARG A 308 10.22 18.08 5.88
CA ARG A 308 10.79 18.51 4.60
C ARG A 308 9.95 19.55 3.86
N PHE A 309 8.65 19.63 4.16
CA PHE A 309 7.72 20.61 3.59
C PHE A 309 7.66 21.92 4.39
N ARG A 310 8.43 22.03 5.48
CA ARG A 310 8.48 23.26 6.29
C ARG A 310 9.24 24.38 5.56
N PRO A 311 8.69 25.61 5.54
CA PRO A 311 9.44 26.78 5.09
C PRO A 311 10.68 26.99 5.97
N GLY A 312 11.86 27.12 5.36
CA GLY A 312 13.13 27.30 6.11
C GLY A 312 13.87 26.03 6.48
N GLY A 313 13.31 24.85 6.18
CA GLY A 313 13.97 23.55 6.37
C GLY A 313 14.34 23.24 7.82
N HIS A 314 15.53 22.63 8.04
CA HIS A 314 16.00 22.18 9.35
C HIS A 314 16.32 23.29 10.36
N PHE A 315 16.29 24.56 9.94
CA PHE A 315 16.63 25.69 10.80
C PHE A 315 15.45 26.30 11.54
N THR A 316 14.23 25.84 11.31
CA THR A 316 13.07 26.28 12.08
C THR A 316 13.04 25.59 13.44
N GLN A 317 12.97 26.39 14.52
CA GLN A 317 12.80 25.87 15.88
C GLN A 317 11.47 25.12 15.94
N VAL A 318 11.55 23.85 16.35
CA VAL A 318 10.37 23.04 16.67
C VAL A 318 9.90 23.44 18.04
N GLU A 319 8.79 24.14 18.16
CA GLU A 319 8.03 24.18 19.41
C GLU A 319 7.52 22.77 19.63
N GLY A 320 8.06 22.11 20.66
CA GLY A 320 7.92 20.68 20.84
C GLY A 320 6.46 20.24 20.98
N TYR A 321 6.08 19.28 20.19
CA TYR A 321 5.00 18.36 20.49
C TYR A 321 5.52 17.40 21.58
N HIS A 322 5.08 17.65 22.83
CA HIS A 322 5.27 16.76 23.98
C HIS A 322 4.07 15.89 24.18
#